data_09693ce27fac801e0f81029a870faf73
#
_entry.id   09693ce27fac801e0f81029a870faf73
#
_cell.length_a   1.000
_cell.length_b   1.000
_cell.length_c   1.000
_cell.angle_alpha   90.00
_cell.angle_beta   90.00
_cell.angle_gamma   90.00
#
_symmetry.space_group_name_H-M   'P 1'
#
loop_
_entity.id
_entity.type
_entity.pdbx_description
1 polymer ?
#
loop_
_entity_poly.entity_id
_entity_poly.type
_entity_poly.pdbx_seq_one_letter_code
_entity_poly.pdbx_strand_id
1 'polypeptide(L)'
;MAKNTPIVLVGPTHPYTGGISQHTTRLALELEKVGHPVTVESWKAQYPAHLYPGTSHVPDGEPEIGIPTHVVTQLAWYSPLSWIRAGKRHRGSRIVFSIPTAFHAIPYWVMAKTAGNTADIWGIVHNVTPHDSGRLSRILMGWFLKRLDRIVVHGKTAQADAMGLGYEAKNITCLTLPSPWRLVTTPRPTHRESTTLRALFFGTIRPYKGLDVLLEALTKTPDVTLTVAGEFWENRRRYDELITQWGISHRVTILPGYLPSSRFADVFSEADVLVLPYRNGTGSIVRELGFRYGLPVIATDVGAIGAGIDNDQTGLIIAPNSADDLADALHHASDSDTRKRWTSGVSARQSLEQEHWDTYVKVIVAD
;
A
#
# COMPACT_ATOMS: atom_id res chain seq x y z
N MET A 1 23.60 -23.21 16.03
CA MET A 1 23.65 -22.12 15.01
C MET A 1 22.65 -22.51 13.95
N ALA A 2 21.50 -21.86 13.91
CA ALA A 2 20.50 -22.04 12.86
C ALA A 2 21.19 -21.76 11.52
N LYS A 3 21.08 -22.68 10.56
CA LYS A 3 21.56 -22.45 9.20
C LYS A 3 20.79 -21.24 8.67
N ASN A 4 21.51 -20.14 8.38
CA ASN A 4 20.93 -18.98 7.70
C ASN A 4 20.44 -19.41 6.31
N THR A 5 19.22 -19.91 6.23
CA THR A 5 18.60 -20.28 4.94
C THR A 5 18.52 -19.01 4.08
N PRO A 6 19.11 -18.99 2.88
CA PRO A 6 19.05 -17.82 2.02
C PRO A 6 17.61 -17.43 1.74
N ILE A 7 17.30 -16.14 1.84
CA ILE A 7 15.96 -15.61 1.58
C ILE A 7 15.94 -14.97 0.20
N VAL A 8 14.93 -15.32 -0.58
CA VAL A 8 14.70 -14.77 -1.92
C VAL A 8 13.35 -14.07 -1.92
N LEU A 9 13.35 -12.77 -2.06
CA LEU A 9 12.13 -11.99 -2.26
C LEU A 9 11.83 -11.90 -3.76
N VAL A 10 10.64 -12.26 -4.17
CA VAL A 10 10.22 -12.21 -5.57
C VAL A 10 9.11 -11.20 -5.73
N GLY A 11 9.41 -10.09 -6.39
CA GLY A 11 8.43 -9.01 -6.57
C GLY A 11 9.04 -7.76 -7.21
N PRO A 12 8.22 -6.74 -7.47
CA PRO A 12 8.73 -5.47 -7.96
C PRO A 12 9.58 -4.80 -6.88
N THR A 13 10.67 -4.18 -7.30
CA THR A 13 11.51 -3.27 -6.50
C THR A 13 11.87 -2.07 -7.37
N HIS A 14 12.59 -1.09 -6.84
CA HIS A 14 13.05 0.03 -7.65
C HIS A 14 13.63 -0.46 -9.01
N PRO A 15 13.30 0.19 -10.16
CA PRO A 15 12.61 1.47 -10.33
C PRO A 15 11.08 1.40 -10.43
N TYR A 16 10.44 0.26 -10.15
CA TYR A 16 8.97 0.19 -10.16
C TYR A 16 8.34 1.10 -9.11
N THR A 17 7.25 1.77 -9.49
CA THR A 17 6.45 2.63 -8.61
C THR A 17 5.45 1.82 -7.78
N GLY A 18 4.94 2.43 -6.71
CA GLY A 18 3.82 1.93 -5.93
C GLY A 18 4.21 1.17 -4.66
N GLY A 19 3.23 1.06 -3.76
CA GLY A 19 3.43 0.59 -2.40
C GLY A 19 3.99 -0.83 -2.29
N ILE A 20 3.69 -1.72 -3.23
CA ILE A 20 4.19 -3.11 -3.23
C ILE A 20 5.68 -3.13 -3.55
N SER A 21 6.13 -2.33 -4.52
CA SER A 21 7.55 -2.18 -4.84
C SER A 21 8.33 -1.63 -3.65
N GLN A 22 7.81 -0.60 -3.02
CA GLN A 22 8.40 0.01 -1.83
C GLN A 22 8.44 -0.96 -0.65
N HIS A 23 7.36 -1.73 -0.41
CA HIS A 23 7.32 -2.74 0.63
C HIS A 23 8.36 -3.86 0.39
N THR A 24 8.45 -4.39 -0.83
CA THR A 24 9.43 -5.43 -1.19
C THR A 24 10.86 -4.92 -1.00
N THR A 25 11.14 -3.69 -1.44
CA THR A 25 12.44 -3.03 -1.26
C THR A 25 12.78 -2.87 0.21
N ARG A 26 11.85 -2.34 1.01
CA ARG A 26 12.07 -2.12 2.44
C ARG A 26 12.29 -3.42 3.20
N LEU A 27 11.50 -4.46 2.91
CA LEU A 27 11.68 -5.77 3.52
C LEU A 27 13.08 -6.35 3.24
N ALA A 28 13.57 -6.22 2.01
CA ALA A 28 14.93 -6.64 1.69
C ALA A 28 15.97 -5.92 2.55
N LEU A 29 15.87 -4.60 2.65
CA LEU A 29 16.79 -3.78 3.45
C LEU A 29 16.73 -4.11 4.95
N GLU A 30 15.54 -4.38 5.51
CA GLU A 30 15.42 -4.76 6.93
C GLU A 30 15.99 -6.17 7.20
N LEU A 31 15.84 -7.11 6.26
CA LEU A 31 16.46 -8.42 6.33
C LEU A 31 17.99 -8.34 6.24
N GLU A 32 18.54 -7.53 5.32
CA GLU A 32 19.98 -7.25 5.21
C GLU A 32 20.55 -6.63 6.49
N LYS A 33 19.81 -5.68 7.10
CA LYS A 33 20.19 -5.01 8.35
C LYS A 33 20.39 -5.98 9.53
N VAL A 34 19.62 -7.08 9.58
CA VAL A 34 19.77 -8.13 10.58
C VAL A 34 20.75 -9.24 10.16
N GLY A 35 21.45 -9.04 9.04
CA GLY A 35 22.53 -9.93 8.60
C GLY A 35 22.06 -11.17 7.80
N HIS A 36 20.80 -11.21 7.32
CA HIS A 36 20.36 -12.29 6.46
C HIS A 36 20.78 -12.06 5.00
N PRO A 37 21.34 -13.09 4.33
CA PRO A 37 21.60 -13.02 2.88
C PRO A 37 20.26 -12.94 2.15
N VAL A 38 20.02 -11.85 1.42
CA VAL A 38 18.79 -11.62 0.66
C VAL A 38 19.11 -11.41 -0.81
N THR A 39 18.34 -12.06 -1.67
CA THR A 39 18.30 -11.77 -3.09
C THR A 39 16.91 -11.31 -3.48
N VAL A 40 16.80 -10.22 -4.24
CA VAL A 40 15.52 -9.78 -4.81
C VAL A 40 15.48 -10.18 -6.28
N GLU A 41 14.58 -11.11 -6.63
CA GLU A 41 14.23 -11.41 -8.03
C GLU A 41 13.14 -10.44 -8.48
N SER A 42 13.54 -9.46 -9.29
CA SER A 42 12.64 -8.41 -9.77
C SER A 42 12.32 -8.55 -11.25
N TRP A 43 11.34 -7.79 -11.69
CA TRP A 43 10.79 -7.83 -13.01
C TRP A 43 11.53 -6.87 -13.96
N LYS A 44 11.90 -7.39 -15.14
CA LYS A 44 12.21 -6.58 -16.31
C LYS A 44 10.92 -6.07 -16.98
N ALA A 45 9.87 -6.90 -16.95
CA ALA A 45 8.54 -6.57 -17.44
C ALA A 45 7.50 -7.29 -16.58
N GLN A 46 6.79 -6.57 -15.72
CA GLN A 46 5.86 -7.14 -14.75
C GLN A 46 4.49 -7.42 -15.36
N TYR A 47 3.98 -6.51 -16.20
CA TYR A 47 2.67 -6.56 -16.83
C TYR A 47 2.73 -6.22 -18.32
N PRO A 48 1.75 -6.68 -19.12
CA PRO A 48 1.47 -6.07 -20.43
C PRO A 48 1.16 -4.57 -20.25
N ALA A 49 1.66 -3.72 -21.17
CA ALA A 49 1.52 -2.28 -21.05
C ALA A 49 0.05 -1.79 -20.90
N HIS A 50 -0.90 -2.49 -21.53
CA HIS A 50 -2.33 -2.14 -21.46
C HIS A 50 -2.98 -2.42 -20.10
N LEU A 51 -2.38 -3.28 -19.26
CA LEU A 51 -2.89 -3.58 -17.92
C LEU A 51 -2.37 -2.62 -16.85
N TYR A 52 -1.38 -1.80 -17.18
CA TYR A 52 -0.83 -0.79 -16.30
C TYR A 52 -0.73 0.55 -17.05
N PRO A 53 -1.82 1.31 -17.16
CA PRO A 53 -1.87 2.53 -17.96
C PRO A 53 -1.10 3.70 -17.35
N GLY A 54 -0.70 3.61 -16.09
CA GLY A 54 0.02 4.66 -15.38
C GLY A 54 1.55 4.56 -15.50
N THR A 55 2.25 5.47 -14.83
CA THR A 55 3.71 5.50 -14.75
C THR A 55 4.22 4.31 -13.95
N SER A 56 4.77 3.30 -14.62
CA SER A 56 5.23 2.05 -13.99
C SER A 56 6.62 2.15 -13.35
N HIS A 57 7.41 3.16 -13.72
CA HIS A 57 8.76 3.38 -13.22
C HIS A 57 8.91 4.78 -12.67
N VAL A 58 9.71 4.93 -11.62
CA VAL A 58 10.09 6.25 -11.10
C VAL A 58 10.83 6.99 -12.21
N PRO A 59 10.35 8.18 -12.63
CA PRO A 59 11.15 9.04 -13.50
C PRO A 59 12.45 9.41 -12.77
N ASP A 60 13.56 9.45 -13.49
CA ASP A 60 14.92 9.67 -13.01
C ASP A 60 15.05 10.28 -11.61
N GLY A 61 15.59 9.52 -10.67
CA GLY A 61 15.76 9.96 -9.28
C GLY A 61 16.36 8.89 -8.39
N GLU A 62 16.95 9.32 -7.29
CA GLU A 62 17.45 8.40 -6.26
C GLU A 62 16.29 7.66 -5.58
N PRO A 63 16.45 6.36 -5.28
CA PRO A 63 15.43 5.58 -4.60
C PRO A 63 15.21 6.09 -3.18
N GLU A 64 13.97 6.41 -2.85
CA GLU A 64 13.57 6.95 -1.53
C GLU A 64 13.99 6.12 -0.33
N ILE A 65 14.06 4.81 -0.53
CA ILE A 65 14.23 3.84 0.56
C ILE A 65 15.61 3.21 0.51
N GLY A 66 16.34 3.39 -0.57
CA GLY A 66 17.60 2.70 -0.88
C GLY A 66 17.40 1.57 -1.89
N ILE A 67 18.50 0.91 -2.24
CA ILE A 67 18.53 -0.24 -3.16
C ILE A 67 19.07 -1.43 -2.38
N PRO A 68 18.40 -2.61 -2.39
CA PRO A 68 18.95 -3.83 -1.82
C PRO A 68 20.27 -4.24 -2.51
N THR A 69 21.16 -4.87 -1.78
CA THR A 69 22.51 -5.21 -2.24
C THR A 69 22.49 -6.15 -3.46
N HIS A 70 21.58 -7.13 -3.47
CA HIS A 70 21.49 -8.12 -4.54
C HIS A 70 20.11 -8.12 -5.22
N VAL A 71 20.01 -7.41 -6.35
CA VAL A 71 18.80 -7.36 -7.16
C VAL A 71 19.06 -7.99 -8.53
N VAL A 72 18.24 -8.96 -8.92
CA VAL A 72 18.27 -9.63 -10.22
C VAL A 72 17.02 -9.25 -11.01
N THR A 73 17.14 -8.36 -11.98
CA THR A 73 16.01 -7.84 -12.79
C THR A 73 15.91 -8.61 -14.11
N GLN A 74 15.45 -9.85 -14.05
CA GLN A 74 15.37 -10.74 -15.23
C GLN A 74 13.98 -11.32 -15.49
N LEU A 75 13.04 -11.21 -14.55
CA LEU A 75 11.70 -11.76 -14.72
C LEU A 75 10.91 -10.99 -15.77
N ALA A 76 10.21 -11.72 -16.64
CA ALA A 76 9.28 -11.12 -17.58
C ALA A 76 8.00 -11.94 -17.66
N TRP A 77 6.85 -11.27 -17.64
CA TRP A 77 5.53 -11.92 -17.63
C TRP A 77 5.30 -12.84 -18.83
N TYR A 78 5.95 -12.58 -19.96
CA TYR A 78 5.86 -13.32 -21.21
C TYR A 78 6.95 -14.38 -21.42
N SER A 79 7.87 -14.55 -20.45
CA SER A 79 9.05 -15.42 -20.61
C SER A 79 9.09 -16.55 -19.57
N PRO A 80 8.48 -17.73 -19.84
CA PRO A 80 8.55 -18.88 -18.94
C PRO A 80 9.97 -19.32 -18.61
N LEU A 81 10.92 -19.14 -19.54
CA LEU A 81 12.33 -19.46 -19.30
C LEU A 81 12.95 -18.58 -18.21
N SER A 82 12.51 -17.33 -18.06
CA SER A 82 12.98 -16.47 -16.98
C SER A 82 12.54 -17.01 -15.61
N TRP A 83 11.31 -17.52 -15.51
CA TRP A 83 10.75 -18.09 -14.29
C TRP A 83 11.44 -19.40 -13.91
N ILE A 84 11.65 -20.28 -14.91
CA ILE A 84 12.36 -21.56 -14.73
C ILE A 84 13.80 -21.33 -14.26
N ARG A 85 14.51 -20.38 -14.87
CA ARG A 85 15.89 -20.06 -14.48
C ARG A 85 15.98 -19.53 -13.06
N ALA A 86 15.06 -18.61 -12.70
CA ALA A 86 14.99 -18.05 -11.35
C ALA A 86 14.69 -19.15 -10.32
N GLY A 87 13.70 -20.03 -10.55
CA GLY A 87 13.42 -21.13 -9.65
C GLY A 87 14.61 -22.07 -9.46
N LYS A 88 15.29 -22.46 -10.55
CA LYS A 88 16.47 -23.34 -10.47
C LYS A 88 17.65 -22.71 -9.72
N ARG A 89 17.81 -21.37 -9.78
CA ARG A 89 18.86 -20.61 -9.09
C ARG A 89 18.70 -20.69 -7.59
N HIS A 90 17.46 -20.75 -7.10
CA HIS A 90 17.12 -20.61 -5.69
C HIS A 90 16.64 -21.91 -5.03
N ARG A 91 17.18 -23.04 -5.46
CA ARG A 91 16.94 -24.34 -4.80
C ARG A 91 17.47 -24.30 -3.36
N GLY A 92 16.67 -24.84 -2.44
CA GLY A 92 17.05 -24.87 -1.02
C GLY A 92 16.98 -23.54 -0.29
N SER A 93 16.43 -22.51 -0.91
CA SER A 93 16.18 -21.21 -0.30
C SER A 93 14.74 -21.08 0.21
N ARG A 94 14.51 -20.13 1.11
CA ARG A 94 13.16 -19.64 1.38
C ARG A 94 12.80 -18.62 0.31
N ILE A 95 11.77 -18.91 -0.49
CA ILE A 95 11.29 -18.04 -1.55
C ILE A 95 10.00 -17.37 -1.07
N VAL A 96 10.01 -16.05 -0.99
CA VAL A 96 8.88 -15.23 -0.52
C VAL A 96 8.33 -14.43 -1.69
N PHE A 97 7.18 -14.82 -2.19
CA PHE A 97 6.49 -14.13 -3.28
C PHE A 97 5.71 -12.92 -2.78
N SER A 98 5.96 -11.74 -3.31
CA SER A 98 5.11 -10.57 -3.16
C SER A 98 3.96 -10.68 -4.18
N ILE A 99 2.74 -10.96 -3.71
CA ILE A 99 1.60 -11.34 -4.55
C ILE A 99 0.61 -10.17 -4.64
N PRO A 100 0.67 -9.36 -5.72
CA PRO A 100 -0.25 -8.24 -5.91
C PRO A 100 -1.60 -8.67 -6.49
N THR A 101 -1.61 -9.64 -7.39
CA THR A 101 -2.80 -10.11 -8.11
C THR A 101 -2.64 -11.56 -8.57
N ALA A 102 -3.76 -12.21 -8.93
CA ALA A 102 -3.77 -13.57 -9.50
C ALA A 102 -3.00 -13.69 -10.83
N PHE A 103 -2.72 -12.59 -11.52
CA PHE A 103 -1.91 -12.57 -12.75
C PHE A 103 -0.54 -13.24 -12.57
N HIS A 104 0.07 -13.08 -11.40
CA HIS A 104 1.38 -13.65 -11.08
C HIS A 104 1.33 -15.12 -10.63
N ALA A 105 0.15 -15.71 -10.47
CA ALA A 105 0.02 -17.07 -9.95
C ALA A 105 0.77 -18.10 -10.78
N ILE A 106 0.69 -18.01 -12.12
CA ILE A 106 1.36 -18.97 -13.03
C ILE A 106 2.88 -18.79 -13.03
N PRO A 107 3.44 -17.57 -13.24
CA PRO A 107 4.86 -17.34 -13.11
C PRO A 107 5.46 -17.82 -11.79
N TYR A 108 4.82 -17.48 -10.68
CA TYR A 108 5.29 -17.83 -9.34
C TYR A 108 5.19 -19.33 -9.07
N TRP A 109 4.11 -19.98 -9.55
CA TRP A 109 4.01 -21.43 -9.48
C TRP A 109 5.12 -22.14 -10.25
N VAL A 110 5.46 -21.67 -11.47
CA VAL A 110 6.57 -22.25 -12.27
C VAL A 110 7.89 -22.08 -11.53
N MET A 111 8.15 -20.91 -10.93
CA MET A 111 9.34 -20.70 -10.10
C MET A 111 9.39 -21.68 -8.92
N ALA A 112 8.32 -21.74 -8.12
CA ALA A 112 8.20 -22.65 -6.99
C ALA A 112 8.43 -24.10 -7.38
N LYS A 113 7.78 -24.56 -8.47
CA LYS A 113 7.93 -25.94 -9.00
C LYS A 113 9.36 -26.26 -9.42
N THR A 114 10.06 -25.28 -10.02
CA THR A 114 11.44 -25.49 -10.51
C THR A 114 12.49 -25.31 -9.43
N ALA A 115 12.17 -24.61 -8.34
CA ALA A 115 12.99 -24.58 -7.13
C ALA A 115 13.00 -25.93 -6.40
N GLY A 116 11.95 -26.73 -6.60
CA GLY A 116 11.85 -28.10 -6.08
C GLY A 116 11.42 -28.19 -4.63
N ASN A 117 11.34 -29.39 -4.08
CA ASN A 117 10.79 -29.67 -2.76
C ASN A 117 11.72 -29.27 -1.59
N THR A 118 12.91 -28.81 -1.89
CA THR A 118 13.88 -28.33 -0.87
C THR A 118 13.73 -26.83 -0.57
N ALA A 119 12.94 -26.11 -1.36
CA ALA A 119 12.64 -24.71 -1.15
C ALA A 119 11.41 -24.58 -0.24
N ASP A 120 11.47 -23.62 0.66
CA ASP A 120 10.36 -23.22 1.54
C ASP A 120 9.62 -22.04 0.87
N ILE A 121 8.37 -22.26 0.48
CA ILE A 121 7.66 -21.35 -0.42
C ILE A 121 6.62 -20.53 0.34
N TRP A 122 6.86 -19.25 0.45
CA TRP A 122 5.98 -18.31 1.17
C TRP A 122 5.35 -17.28 0.24
N GLY A 123 4.26 -16.68 0.70
CA GLY A 123 3.62 -15.56 0.01
C GLY A 123 3.30 -14.41 0.94
N ILE A 124 3.63 -13.19 0.53
CA ILE A 124 3.07 -11.95 1.10
C ILE A 124 1.92 -11.55 0.19
N VAL A 125 0.68 -11.74 0.67
CA VAL A 125 -0.51 -11.55 -0.15
C VAL A 125 -1.08 -10.17 0.10
N HIS A 126 -0.79 -9.23 -0.80
CA HIS A 126 -1.26 -7.85 -0.68
C HIS A 126 -2.75 -7.71 -0.99
N ASN A 127 -3.27 -8.53 -1.93
CA ASN A 127 -4.68 -8.56 -2.31
C ASN A 127 -5.14 -10.01 -2.47
N VAL A 128 -5.87 -10.54 -1.50
CA VAL A 128 -6.40 -11.91 -1.57
C VAL A 128 -7.50 -12.00 -2.62
N THR A 129 -8.45 -11.05 -2.58
CA THR A 129 -9.53 -10.89 -3.56
C THR A 129 -9.39 -9.52 -4.23
N PRO A 130 -8.80 -9.44 -5.44
CA PRO A 130 -8.71 -8.17 -6.16
C PRO A 130 -10.10 -7.60 -6.48
N HIS A 131 -10.26 -6.29 -6.38
CA HIS A 131 -11.54 -5.55 -6.42
C HIS A 131 -12.32 -5.72 -7.72
N ASP A 132 -11.62 -5.97 -8.84
CA ASP A 132 -12.19 -6.13 -10.17
C ASP A 132 -12.09 -7.59 -10.66
N SER A 133 -11.90 -8.55 -9.75
CA SER A 133 -11.62 -9.93 -10.13
C SER A 133 -12.88 -10.74 -10.37
N GLY A 134 -13.05 -11.20 -11.60
CA GLY A 134 -14.04 -12.22 -11.95
C GLY A 134 -13.77 -13.58 -11.26
N ARG A 135 -14.75 -14.51 -11.35
CA ARG A 135 -14.67 -15.88 -10.77
C ARG A 135 -13.36 -16.60 -11.08
N LEU A 136 -12.83 -16.44 -12.30
CA LEU A 136 -11.58 -17.06 -12.73
C LEU A 136 -10.36 -16.61 -11.91
N SER A 137 -10.25 -15.31 -11.62
CA SER A 137 -9.15 -14.77 -10.82
C SER A 137 -9.17 -15.33 -9.39
N ARG A 138 -10.36 -15.47 -8.78
CA ARG A 138 -10.52 -16.10 -7.46
C ARG A 138 -10.12 -17.56 -7.46
N ILE A 139 -10.53 -18.33 -8.48
CA ILE A 139 -10.16 -19.74 -8.63
C ILE A 139 -8.64 -19.88 -8.77
N LEU A 140 -8.03 -19.06 -9.63
CA LEU A 140 -6.58 -19.08 -9.85
C LEU A 140 -5.80 -18.68 -8.59
N MET A 141 -6.25 -17.67 -7.86
CA MET A 141 -5.63 -17.28 -6.58
C MET A 141 -5.73 -18.42 -5.57
N GLY A 142 -6.92 -18.98 -5.33
CA GLY A 142 -7.09 -20.09 -4.40
C GLY A 142 -6.30 -21.34 -4.80
N TRP A 143 -6.21 -21.62 -6.11
CA TRP A 143 -5.36 -22.68 -6.62
C TRP A 143 -3.88 -22.45 -6.33
N PHE A 144 -3.39 -21.22 -6.48
CA PHE A 144 -2.00 -20.87 -6.25
C PHE A 144 -1.67 -20.84 -4.75
N LEU A 145 -2.49 -20.20 -3.93
CA LEU A 145 -2.25 -20.10 -2.49
C LEU A 145 -2.05 -21.49 -1.85
N LYS A 146 -2.86 -22.48 -2.21
CA LYS A 146 -2.74 -23.86 -1.70
C LYS A 146 -1.40 -24.55 -2.01
N ARG A 147 -0.51 -23.90 -2.76
CA ARG A 147 0.83 -24.41 -3.12
C ARG A 147 1.95 -23.69 -2.39
N LEU A 148 1.58 -22.75 -1.53
CA LEU A 148 2.51 -22.05 -0.65
C LEU A 148 2.51 -22.74 0.71
N ASP A 149 3.67 -22.86 1.33
CA ASP A 149 3.82 -23.46 2.66
C ASP A 149 3.25 -22.54 3.74
N ARG A 150 3.48 -21.23 3.60
CA ARG A 150 2.95 -20.19 4.50
C ARG A 150 2.57 -18.92 3.74
N ILE A 151 1.63 -18.17 4.26
CA ILE A 151 1.30 -16.83 3.77
C ILE A 151 1.27 -15.80 4.90
N VAL A 152 1.69 -14.59 4.55
CA VAL A 152 1.52 -13.38 5.35
C VAL A 152 0.42 -12.54 4.70
N VAL A 153 -0.54 -12.11 5.49
CA VAL A 153 -1.66 -11.24 5.08
C VAL A 153 -1.75 -10.03 5.99
N HIS A 154 -2.40 -8.98 5.52
CA HIS A 154 -2.53 -7.73 6.27
C HIS A 154 -3.99 -7.49 6.67
N GLY A 155 -4.29 -7.80 7.93
CA GLY A 155 -5.61 -7.60 8.53
C GLY A 155 -6.53 -8.83 8.50
N LYS A 156 -7.52 -8.80 9.39
CA LYS A 156 -8.45 -9.92 9.63
C LYS A 156 -9.32 -10.25 8.41
N THR A 157 -9.70 -9.25 7.63
CA THR A 157 -10.48 -9.44 6.39
C THR A 157 -9.69 -10.25 5.37
N ALA A 158 -8.43 -9.90 5.13
CA ALA A 158 -7.58 -10.65 4.21
C ALA A 158 -7.33 -12.09 4.70
N GLN A 159 -7.24 -12.28 6.01
CA GLN A 159 -7.16 -13.62 6.61
C GLN A 159 -8.43 -14.42 6.35
N ALA A 160 -9.61 -13.85 6.59
CA ALA A 160 -10.90 -14.49 6.32
C ALA A 160 -11.06 -14.83 4.82
N ASP A 161 -10.67 -13.92 3.93
CA ASP A 161 -10.70 -14.13 2.49
C ASP A 161 -9.81 -15.30 2.06
N ALA A 162 -8.58 -15.41 2.59
CA ALA A 162 -7.67 -16.52 2.30
C ALA A 162 -8.25 -17.86 2.77
N MET A 163 -8.85 -17.89 3.96
CA MET A 163 -9.59 -19.07 4.47
C MET A 163 -10.78 -19.41 3.58
N GLY A 164 -11.52 -18.40 3.10
CA GLY A 164 -12.64 -18.56 2.16
C GLY A 164 -12.23 -19.14 0.78
N LEU A 165 -10.96 -18.96 0.39
CA LEU A 165 -10.37 -19.62 -0.77
C LEU A 165 -9.84 -21.04 -0.47
N GLY A 166 -10.01 -21.52 0.77
CA GLY A 166 -9.64 -22.85 1.23
C GLY A 166 -8.16 -22.98 1.63
N TYR A 167 -7.52 -21.88 2.03
CA TYR A 167 -6.18 -21.94 2.64
C TYR A 167 -6.28 -22.22 4.14
N GLU A 168 -5.37 -23.04 4.68
CA GLU A 168 -5.42 -23.47 6.08
C GLU A 168 -5.02 -22.38 7.06
N ALA A 169 -5.86 -22.10 8.05
CA ALA A 169 -5.65 -21.03 9.03
C ALA A 169 -4.29 -21.12 9.76
N LYS A 170 -3.81 -22.34 10.05
CA LYS A 170 -2.53 -22.56 10.75
C LYS A 170 -1.29 -22.06 9.99
N ASN A 171 -1.42 -21.93 8.66
CA ASN A 171 -0.36 -21.48 7.76
C ASN A 171 -0.49 -19.99 7.37
N ILE A 172 -1.45 -19.28 8.00
CA ILE A 172 -1.65 -17.84 7.79
C ILE A 172 -1.06 -17.06 8.97
N THR A 173 -0.16 -16.15 8.66
CA THR A 173 0.29 -15.14 9.63
C THR A 173 -0.35 -13.80 9.27
N CYS A 174 -1.13 -13.24 10.20
CA CYS A 174 -1.74 -11.94 10.03
C CYS A 174 -0.88 -10.89 10.74
N LEU A 175 -0.32 -9.96 9.96
CA LEU A 175 0.52 -8.87 10.45
C LEU A 175 -0.08 -7.51 10.12
N THR A 176 0.31 -6.49 10.87
CA THR A 176 0.10 -5.11 10.45
C THR A 176 0.99 -4.82 9.24
N LEU A 177 0.45 -4.18 8.20
CA LEU A 177 1.25 -3.73 7.07
C LEU A 177 2.13 -2.56 7.54
N PRO A 178 3.47 -2.74 7.61
CA PRO A 178 4.33 -1.65 8.06
C PRO A 178 4.57 -0.64 6.95
N SER A 179 4.82 0.61 7.33
CA SER A 179 5.19 1.65 6.38
C SER A 179 6.52 1.31 5.68
N PRO A 180 6.61 1.31 4.36
CA PRO A 180 7.87 1.06 3.68
C PRO A 180 8.86 2.22 3.82
N TRP A 181 8.39 3.39 4.15
CA TRP A 181 9.24 4.58 4.29
C TRP A 181 9.84 4.69 5.69
N ARG A 182 11.02 5.28 5.79
CA ARG A 182 11.58 5.68 7.08
C ARG A 182 10.75 6.84 7.65
N LEU A 183 10.62 6.90 8.96
CA LEU A 183 9.96 8.03 9.62
C LEU A 183 10.65 9.33 9.19
N VAL A 184 9.85 10.33 8.87
CA VAL A 184 10.35 11.67 8.59
C VAL A 184 10.38 12.40 9.92
N THR A 185 11.58 12.69 10.40
CA THR A 185 11.80 13.45 11.64
C THR A 185 11.64 14.95 11.46
N THR A 186 11.27 15.42 10.27
CA THR A 186 11.00 16.84 10.04
C THR A 186 9.79 17.25 10.88
N PRO A 187 9.97 18.19 11.84
CA PRO A 187 8.84 18.70 12.58
C PRO A 187 7.82 19.25 11.60
N ARG A 188 6.58 18.78 11.71
CA ARG A 188 5.47 19.44 11.03
C ARG A 188 5.47 20.90 11.46
N PRO A 189 5.27 21.87 10.56
CA PRO A 189 5.09 23.25 10.99
C PRO A 189 4.01 23.25 12.08
N THR A 190 4.39 23.72 13.26
CA THR A 190 3.49 23.85 14.41
C THR A 190 2.21 24.50 13.94
N HIS A 191 1.07 23.93 14.33
CA HIS A 191 -0.28 24.32 13.99
C HIS A 191 -0.37 25.81 13.65
N ARG A 192 -0.57 26.13 12.37
CA ARG A 192 -1.11 27.43 12.02
C ARG A 192 -2.50 27.45 12.66
N GLU A 193 -2.77 28.45 13.48
CA GLU A 193 -4.12 28.75 13.96
C GLU A 193 -4.98 29.18 12.74
N SER A 194 -5.34 28.22 11.91
CA SER A 194 -6.21 28.40 10.77
C SER A 194 -7.57 27.83 11.10
N THR A 195 -8.60 28.59 10.90
CA THR A 195 -10.00 28.12 10.97
C THR A 195 -10.34 27.18 9.81
N THR A 196 -9.55 27.17 8.75
CA THR A 196 -9.75 26.36 7.55
C THR A 196 -9.02 25.01 7.68
N LEU A 197 -9.74 23.91 7.54
CA LEU A 197 -9.17 22.56 7.46
C LEU A 197 -8.64 22.29 6.05
N ARG A 198 -7.40 21.82 5.94
CA ARG A 198 -6.77 21.45 4.68
C ARG A 198 -6.78 19.92 4.53
N ALA A 199 -7.71 19.40 3.73
CA ALA A 199 -7.80 17.98 3.41
C ALA A 199 -6.88 17.62 2.24
N LEU A 200 -6.31 16.40 2.29
CA LEU A 200 -5.50 15.83 1.22
C LEU A 200 -6.14 14.53 0.73
N PHE A 201 -6.34 14.41 -0.57
CA PHE A 201 -6.57 13.14 -1.27
C PHE A 201 -5.32 12.82 -2.09
N PHE A 202 -4.72 11.64 -1.88
CA PHE A 202 -3.42 11.30 -2.45
C PHE A 202 -3.40 9.95 -3.17
N GLY A 203 -2.60 9.86 -4.26
CA GLY A 203 -2.30 8.64 -5.01
C GLY A 203 -3.08 8.50 -6.31
N THR A 204 -3.06 7.32 -6.95
CA THR A 204 -3.80 7.10 -8.21
C THR A 204 -5.29 7.33 -8.01
N ILE A 205 -5.89 8.13 -8.88
CA ILE A 205 -7.32 8.43 -8.85
C ILE A 205 -8.06 7.37 -9.69
N ARG A 206 -8.95 6.62 -9.02
CA ARG A 206 -9.79 5.56 -9.59
C ARG A 206 -11.20 5.63 -9.02
N PRO A 207 -12.23 5.13 -9.71
CA PRO A 207 -13.62 5.23 -9.28
C PRO A 207 -13.87 4.70 -7.87
N TYR A 208 -13.22 3.56 -7.52
CA TYR A 208 -13.39 2.94 -6.22
C TYR A 208 -12.81 3.74 -5.05
N LYS A 209 -11.94 4.73 -5.33
CA LYS A 209 -11.34 5.57 -4.28
C LYS A 209 -12.22 6.72 -3.81
N GLY A 210 -13.39 6.94 -4.46
CA GLY A 210 -14.43 7.80 -3.95
C GLY A 210 -14.12 9.30 -3.94
N LEU A 211 -13.28 9.80 -4.86
CA LEU A 211 -13.02 11.24 -4.94
C LEU A 211 -14.30 12.06 -5.14
N ASP A 212 -15.26 11.57 -5.89
CA ASP A 212 -16.55 12.21 -6.08
C ASP A 212 -17.37 12.32 -4.78
N VAL A 213 -17.30 11.32 -3.88
CA VAL A 213 -17.91 11.39 -2.53
C VAL A 213 -17.27 12.51 -1.70
N LEU A 214 -15.95 12.67 -1.79
CA LEU A 214 -15.23 13.73 -1.08
C LEU A 214 -15.59 15.12 -1.64
N LEU A 215 -15.71 15.25 -2.96
CA LEU A 215 -16.13 16.50 -3.60
C LEU A 215 -17.57 16.87 -3.20
N GLU A 216 -18.47 15.89 -3.08
CA GLU A 216 -19.83 16.12 -2.58
C GLU A 216 -19.80 16.55 -1.10
N ALA A 217 -19.04 15.91 -0.25
CA ALA A 217 -18.88 16.31 1.16
C ALA A 217 -18.37 17.76 1.30
N LEU A 218 -17.49 18.20 0.40
CA LEU A 218 -16.99 19.58 0.38
C LEU A 218 -18.10 20.61 0.17
N THR A 219 -19.21 20.26 -0.51
CA THR A 219 -20.35 21.19 -0.66
C THR A 219 -21.01 21.52 0.68
N LYS A 220 -20.87 20.63 1.66
CA LYS A 220 -21.47 20.70 2.99
C LYS A 220 -20.52 21.28 4.05
N THR A 221 -19.23 21.44 3.72
CA THR A 221 -18.17 21.89 4.63
C THR A 221 -17.45 23.12 4.08
N PRO A 222 -18.00 24.34 4.24
CA PRO A 222 -17.48 25.57 3.62
C PRO A 222 -16.05 25.93 4.08
N ASP A 223 -15.68 25.54 5.29
CA ASP A 223 -14.36 25.84 5.91
C ASP A 223 -13.29 24.77 5.61
N VAL A 224 -13.52 23.91 4.61
CA VAL A 224 -12.57 22.88 4.18
C VAL A 224 -12.03 23.16 2.79
N THR A 225 -10.71 23.11 2.63
CA THR A 225 -10.04 23.11 1.33
C THR A 225 -9.51 21.70 1.02
N LEU A 226 -9.41 21.35 -0.25
CA LEU A 226 -8.96 20.05 -0.70
C LEU A 226 -7.78 20.17 -1.68
N THR A 227 -6.71 19.45 -1.40
CA THR A 227 -5.69 19.15 -2.38
C THR A 227 -5.87 17.72 -2.89
N VAL A 228 -6.01 17.54 -4.19
CA VAL A 228 -6.03 16.24 -4.88
C VAL A 228 -4.69 16.07 -5.56
N ALA A 229 -3.85 15.14 -5.10
CA ALA A 229 -2.52 14.92 -5.64
C ALA A 229 -2.37 13.48 -6.15
N GLY A 230 -2.16 13.32 -7.46
CA GLY A 230 -1.94 12.01 -8.04
C GLY A 230 -2.32 11.86 -9.51
N GLU A 231 -2.08 10.65 -9.99
CA GLU A 231 -2.28 10.28 -11.39
C GLU A 231 -3.72 9.78 -11.62
N PHE A 232 -4.41 10.37 -12.59
CA PHE A 232 -5.76 9.95 -13.00
C PHE A 232 -5.67 8.74 -13.93
N TRP A 233 -6.22 7.61 -13.47
CA TRP A 233 -6.38 6.38 -14.26
C TRP A 233 -7.82 6.27 -14.83
N GLU A 234 -8.54 7.37 -14.81
CA GLU A 234 -9.85 7.55 -15.40
C GLU A 234 -10.00 8.98 -15.97
N ASN A 235 -11.14 9.28 -16.56
CA ASN A 235 -11.36 10.58 -17.17
C ASN A 235 -11.47 11.70 -16.12
N ARG A 236 -10.41 12.51 -16.01
CA ARG A 236 -10.36 13.67 -15.11
C ARG A 236 -11.48 14.67 -15.33
N ARG A 237 -11.92 14.85 -16.59
CA ARG A 237 -12.95 15.82 -16.96
C ARG A 237 -14.23 15.67 -16.13
N ARG A 238 -14.62 14.43 -15.77
CA ARG A 238 -15.75 14.17 -14.87
C ARG A 238 -15.63 14.94 -13.55
N TYR A 239 -14.45 14.98 -12.97
CA TYR A 239 -14.21 15.66 -11.69
C TYR A 239 -14.15 17.18 -11.85
N ASP A 240 -13.56 17.68 -12.93
CA ASP A 240 -13.53 19.10 -13.26
C ASP A 240 -14.96 19.64 -13.46
N GLU A 241 -15.85 18.85 -14.09
CA GLU A 241 -17.29 19.17 -14.27
C GLU A 241 -18.02 19.21 -12.92
N LEU A 242 -17.82 18.22 -12.03
CA LEU A 242 -18.43 18.21 -10.69
C LEU A 242 -17.97 19.42 -9.84
N ILE A 243 -16.67 19.73 -9.84
CA ILE A 243 -16.10 20.87 -9.12
C ILE A 243 -16.74 22.18 -9.57
N THR A 244 -16.93 22.33 -10.88
CA THR A 244 -17.57 23.52 -11.47
C THR A 244 -19.05 23.59 -11.15
N GLN A 245 -19.78 22.49 -11.35
CA GLN A 245 -21.23 22.39 -11.12
C GLN A 245 -21.57 22.69 -9.65
N TRP A 246 -20.74 22.22 -8.71
CA TRP A 246 -20.97 22.42 -7.28
C TRP A 246 -20.39 23.74 -6.74
N GLY A 247 -19.77 24.56 -7.58
CA GLY A 247 -19.25 25.87 -7.22
C GLY A 247 -18.07 25.87 -6.23
N ILE A 248 -17.37 24.72 -6.13
CA ILE A 248 -16.27 24.52 -5.16
C ILE A 248 -14.87 24.74 -5.73
N SER A 249 -14.76 25.24 -6.97
CA SER A 249 -13.46 25.43 -7.67
C SER A 249 -12.45 26.25 -6.89
N HIS A 250 -12.89 27.22 -6.11
CA HIS A 250 -12.02 28.09 -5.29
C HIS A 250 -11.42 27.37 -4.06
N ARG A 251 -11.88 26.16 -3.74
CA ARG A 251 -11.43 25.38 -2.57
C ARG A 251 -10.74 24.05 -2.95
N VAL A 252 -10.65 23.74 -4.25
CA VAL A 252 -10.04 22.50 -4.73
C VAL A 252 -8.80 22.80 -5.56
N THR A 253 -7.66 22.27 -5.13
CA THR A 253 -6.41 22.30 -5.88
C THR A 253 -6.10 20.91 -6.42
N ILE A 254 -5.87 20.78 -7.73
CA ILE A 254 -5.49 19.51 -8.34
C ILE A 254 -4.03 19.56 -8.77
N LEU A 255 -3.23 18.63 -8.27
CA LEU A 255 -1.85 18.35 -8.65
C LEU A 255 -1.83 17.03 -9.47
N PRO A 256 -2.03 17.10 -10.78
CA PRO A 256 -2.21 15.91 -11.60
C PRO A 256 -0.87 15.26 -11.96
N GLY A 257 -0.90 13.94 -12.16
CA GLY A 257 0.24 13.15 -12.58
C GLY A 257 0.95 12.43 -11.45
N TYR A 258 1.98 11.67 -11.81
CA TYR A 258 2.83 10.99 -10.83
C TYR A 258 3.59 12.02 -10.00
N LEU A 259 3.42 11.93 -8.69
CA LEU A 259 4.17 12.76 -7.76
C LEU A 259 5.42 12.01 -7.30
N PRO A 260 6.63 12.51 -7.59
CA PRO A 260 7.85 11.90 -7.06
C PRO A 260 7.93 12.10 -5.55
N SER A 261 8.56 11.17 -4.88
CA SER A 261 8.61 11.16 -3.42
C SER A 261 9.35 12.33 -2.80
N SER A 262 10.28 12.91 -3.53
CA SER A 262 10.93 14.17 -3.12
C SER A 262 9.92 15.32 -2.88
N ARG A 263 8.73 15.22 -3.48
CA ARG A 263 7.64 16.20 -3.34
C ARG A 263 6.61 15.83 -2.26
N PHE A 264 6.70 14.62 -1.68
CA PHE A 264 5.72 14.19 -0.67
C PHE A 264 5.75 15.09 0.57
N ALA A 265 6.95 15.43 1.06
CA ALA A 265 7.08 16.30 2.21
C ALA A 265 6.34 17.63 2.01
N ASP A 266 6.46 18.25 0.83
CA ASP A 266 5.78 19.49 0.52
C ASP A 266 4.25 19.34 0.59
N VAL A 267 3.71 18.31 -0.10
CA VAL A 267 2.26 18.12 -0.21
C VAL A 267 1.63 17.71 1.13
N PHE A 268 2.31 16.81 1.86
CA PHE A 268 1.79 16.32 3.14
C PHE A 268 1.92 17.36 4.26
N SER A 269 2.95 18.22 4.25
CA SER A 269 3.11 19.27 5.25
C SER A 269 2.06 20.39 5.11
N GLU A 270 1.52 20.59 3.94
CA GLU A 270 0.47 21.58 3.68
C GLU A 270 -0.95 21.10 4.04
N ALA A 271 -1.12 19.82 4.40
CA ALA A 271 -2.41 19.25 4.77
C ALA A 271 -2.58 19.09 6.29
N ASP A 272 -3.81 19.05 6.78
CA ASP A 272 -4.17 18.82 8.18
C ASP A 272 -4.72 17.41 8.39
N VAL A 273 -5.32 16.81 7.35
CA VAL A 273 -5.90 15.48 7.39
C VAL A 273 -5.79 14.80 6.01
N LEU A 274 -5.47 13.51 6.01
CA LEU A 274 -5.55 12.65 4.82
C LEU A 274 -6.93 12.00 4.75
N VAL A 275 -7.55 12.00 3.56
CA VAL A 275 -8.89 11.45 3.37
C VAL A 275 -8.85 10.29 2.38
N LEU A 276 -9.35 9.13 2.80
CA LEU A 276 -9.41 7.88 2.02
C LEU A 276 -10.86 7.40 1.94
N PRO A 277 -11.72 8.02 1.10
CA PRO A 277 -13.17 7.76 1.05
C PRO A 277 -13.49 6.56 0.15
N TYR A 278 -12.74 5.47 0.28
CA TYR A 278 -12.78 4.35 -0.63
C TYR A 278 -14.12 3.61 -0.56
N ARG A 279 -14.66 3.21 -1.71
CA ARG A 279 -15.88 2.40 -1.82
C ARG A 279 -15.62 0.93 -1.60
N ASN A 280 -14.43 0.49 -1.96
CA ASN A 280 -13.94 -0.85 -1.71
C ASN A 280 -12.41 -0.84 -1.64
N GLY A 281 -11.80 -1.88 -1.10
CA GLY A 281 -10.36 -1.96 -0.98
C GLY A 281 -9.91 -3.06 -0.02
N THR A 282 -8.76 -3.69 -0.27
CA THR A 282 -8.16 -4.67 0.65
C THR A 282 -7.21 -4.01 1.63
N GLY A 283 -6.62 -2.86 1.27
CA GLY A 283 -5.70 -2.09 2.10
C GLY A 283 -5.21 -0.84 1.37
N SER A 284 -4.54 0.06 2.08
CA SER A 284 -3.95 1.25 1.49
C SER A 284 -2.62 1.61 2.14
N ILE A 285 -1.57 1.57 1.34
CA ILE A 285 -0.26 2.06 1.74
C ILE A 285 -0.27 3.59 1.93
N VAL A 286 -1.21 4.29 1.31
CA VAL A 286 -1.36 5.76 1.41
C VAL A 286 -1.72 6.17 2.85
N ARG A 287 -2.46 5.35 3.60
CA ARG A 287 -2.71 5.56 5.03
C ARG A 287 -1.39 5.62 5.80
N GLU A 288 -0.50 4.66 5.60
CA GLU A 288 0.81 4.61 6.28
C GLU A 288 1.68 5.79 5.88
N LEU A 289 1.56 6.25 4.63
CA LEU A 289 2.21 7.47 4.19
C LEU A 289 1.67 8.70 4.94
N GLY A 290 0.35 8.79 5.13
CA GLY A 290 -0.25 9.83 5.97
C GLY A 290 0.34 9.85 7.38
N PHE A 291 0.34 8.72 8.05
CA PHE A 291 0.91 8.58 9.40
C PHE A 291 2.41 8.92 9.43
N ARG A 292 3.18 8.52 8.43
CA ARG A 292 4.60 8.88 8.31
C ARG A 292 4.82 10.39 8.36
N TYR A 293 3.96 11.15 7.68
CA TYR A 293 4.04 12.62 7.64
C TYR A 293 3.23 13.28 8.76
N GLY A 294 2.82 12.53 9.78
CA GLY A 294 2.11 13.05 10.93
C GLY A 294 0.67 13.48 10.66
N LEU A 295 0.07 13.03 9.54
CA LEU A 295 -1.32 13.32 9.20
C LEU A 295 -2.27 12.31 9.86
N PRO A 296 -3.27 12.78 10.60
CA PRO A 296 -4.45 11.98 10.91
C PRO A 296 -5.17 11.53 9.64
N VAL A 297 -5.92 10.44 9.74
CA VAL A 297 -6.57 9.84 8.56
C VAL A 297 -8.06 9.69 8.79
N ILE A 298 -8.88 10.23 7.88
CA ILE A 298 -10.29 9.89 7.76
C ILE A 298 -10.41 8.82 6.67
N ALA A 299 -10.92 7.65 7.00
CA ALA A 299 -11.03 6.54 6.07
C ALA A 299 -12.37 5.82 6.20
N THR A 300 -12.79 5.17 5.12
CA THR A 300 -13.99 4.33 5.12
C THR A 300 -13.72 2.93 5.70
N ASP A 301 -14.75 2.33 6.32
CA ASP A 301 -14.73 0.96 6.83
C ASP A 301 -14.88 -0.05 5.69
N VAL A 302 -13.84 -0.20 4.87
CA VAL A 302 -13.81 -1.17 3.77
C VAL A 302 -12.49 -1.94 3.80
N GLY A 303 -12.56 -3.26 3.80
CA GLY A 303 -11.40 -4.13 3.83
C GLY A 303 -10.46 -3.81 5.00
N ALA A 304 -9.19 -3.54 4.70
CA ALA A 304 -8.21 -3.08 5.69
C ALA A 304 -7.84 -1.59 5.52
N ILE A 305 -8.68 -0.78 4.90
CA ILE A 305 -8.40 0.65 4.70
C ILE A 305 -8.38 1.37 6.05
N GLY A 306 -9.36 1.10 6.92
CA GLY A 306 -9.43 1.64 8.29
C GLY A 306 -8.51 0.94 9.29
N ALA A 307 -7.93 -0.20 8.94
CA ALA A 307 -7.14 -0.99 9.89
C ALA A 307 -5.93 -0.19 10.42
N GLY A 308 -5.81 -0.11 11.75
CA GLY A 308 -4.77 0.66 12.42
C GLY A 308 -5.04 2.16 12.53
N ILE A 309 -6.24 2.62 12.19
CA ILE A 309 -6.76 3.90 12.64
C ILE A 309 -7.38 3.67 14.03
N ASP A 310 -6.83 4.31 15.04
CA ASP A 310 -7.43 4.37 16.36
C ASP A 310 -8.48 5.48 16.34
N ASN A 311 -9.76 5.06 16.36
CA ASN A 311 -10.87 5.97 16.16
C ASN A 311 -10.86 7.09 17.20
N ASP A 312 -10.96 8.32 16.72
CA ASP A 312 -10.86 9.56 17.52
C ASP A 312 -9.50 9.76 18.26
N GLN A 313 -8.45 9.00 17.89
CA GLN A 313 -7.08 9.21 18.37
C GLN A 313 -6.08 9.47 17.23
N THR A 314 -6.20 8.77 16.11
CA THR A 314 -5.34 8.95 14.93
C THR A 314 -6.14 9.34 13.69
N GLY A 315 -7.45 9.52 13.84
CA GLY A 315 -8.38 9.85 12.78
C GLY A 315 -9.78 9.29 13.03
N LEU A 316 -10.57 9.13 11.97
CA LEU A 316 -11.91 8.55 12.03
C LEU A 316 -12.12 7.48 10.97
N ILE A 317 -12.92 6.47 11.34
CA ILE A 317 -13.45 5.46 10.42
C ILE A 317 -14.93 5.76 10.19
N ILE A 318 -15.33 5.88 8.92
CA ILE A 318 -16.68 6.24 8.51
C ILE A 318 -17.30 5.18 7.57
N ALA A 319 -18.61 5.24 7.38
CA ALA A 319 -19.29 4.40 6.40
C ALA A 319 -18.87 4.73 4.96
N PRO A 320 -18.76 3.73 4.07
CA PRO A 320 -18.46 3.98 2.66
C PRO A 320 -19.67 4.58 1.93
N ASN A 321 -19.42 5.32 0.85
CA ASN A 321 -20.43 5.94 -0.01
C ASN A 321 -21.36 6.95 0.69
N SER A 322 -20.96 7.53 1.81
CA SER A 322 -21.71 8.55 2.53
C SER A 322 -20.96 9.88 2.50
N ALA A 323 -21.48 10.82 1.70
CA ALA A 323 -20.96 12.19 1.70
C ALA A 323 -21.34 12.95 2.99
N ASP A 324 -22.43 12.54 3.65
CA ASP A 324 -22.85 13.13 4.93
C ASP A 324 -21.89 12.71 6.05
N ASP A 325 -21.62 11.40 6.24
CA ASP A 325 -20.67 10.92 7.25
C ASP A 325 -19.27 11.52 7.02
N LEU A 326 -18.88 11.68 5.74
CA LEU A 326 -17.59 12.29 5.42
C LEU A 326 -17.59 13.80 5.75
N ALA A 327 -18.69 14.51 5.52
CA ALA A 327 -18.81 15.92 5.90
C ALA A 327 -18.76 16.09 7.42
N ASP A 328 -19.46 15.25 8.17
CA ASP A 328 -19.43 15.23 9.63
C ASP A 328 -18.02 14.96 10.17
N ALA A 329 -17.31 14.01 9.57
CA ALA A 329 -15.91 13.71 9.93
C ALA A 329 -14.95 14.87 9.62
N LEU A 330 -15.13 15.57 8.51
CA LEU A 330 -14.38 16.76 8.14
C LEU A 330 -14.69 17.93 9.10
N HIS A 331 -15.96 18.09 9.46
CA HIS A 331 -16.37 19.09 10.45
C HIS A 331 -15.76 18.79 11.82
N HIS A 332 -15.77 17.53 12.27
CA HIS A 332 -15.11 17.12 13.52
C HIS A 332 -13.60 17.36 13.48
N ALA A 333 -12.93 17.10 12.35
CA ALA A 333 -11.53 17.39 12.14
C ALA A 333 -11.21 18.90 12.08
N SER A 334 -12.21 19.75 11.82
CA SER A 334 -12.04 21.22 11.81
C SER A 334 -11.86 21.79 13.22
N ASP A 335 -12.25 21.05 14.27
CA ASP A 335 -11.97 21.46 15.66
C ASP A 335 -10.48 21.36 15.97
N SER A 336 -9.91 22.41 16.58
CA SER A 336 -8.48 22.51 16.84
C SER A 336 -7.97 21.50 17.86
N ASP A 337 -8.78 21.18 18.87
CA ASP A 337 -8.38 20.27 19.93
C ASP A 337 -8.45 18.83 19.46
N THR A 338 -9.41 18.50 18.61
CA THR A 338 -9.49 17.24 17.88
C THR A 338 -8.24 17.04 17.01
N ARG A 339 -7.85 18.04 16.21
CA ARG A 339 -6.64 17.95 15.40
C ARG A 339 -5.37 17.73 16.24
N LYS A 340 -5.23 18.46 17.36
CA LYS A 340 -4.09 18.27 18.28
C LYS A 340 -4.05 16.86 18.85
N ARG A 341 -5.21 16.35 19.33
CA ARG A 341 -5.33 15.00 19.87
C ARG A 341 -4.94 13.95 18.82
N TRP A 342 -5.50 14.03 17.62
CA TRP A 342 -5.20 13.09 16.53
C TRP A 342 -3.73 13.15 16.11
N THR A 343 -3.14 14.32 15.98
CA THR A 343 -1.72 14.48 15.63
C THR A 343 -0.81 13.89 16.70
N SER A 344 -1.14 14.04 17.98
CA SER A 344 -0.42 13.42 19.10
C SER A 344 -0.52 11.90 19.05
N GLY A 345 -1.71 11.35 18.75
CA GLY A 345 -1.92 9.91 18.55
C GLY A 345 -1.10 9.36 17.39
N VAL A 346 -1.05 10.07 16.25
CA VAL A 346 -0.21 9.70 15.11
C VAL A 346 1.27 9.71 15.49
N SER A 347 1.74 10.68 16.24
CA SER A 347 3.14 10.74 16.71
C SER A 347 3.49 9.55 17.63
N ALA A 348 2.58 9.18 18.53
CA ALA A 348 2.74 7.99 19.36
C ALA A 348 2.80 6.70 18.51
N ARG A 349 1.93 6.58 17.49
CA ARG A 349 1.94 5.46 16.55
C ARG A 349 3.25 5.36 15.75
N GLN A 350 3.81 6.49 15.32
CA GLN A 350 5.06 6.52 14.56
C GLN A 350 6.21 5.84 15.31
N SER A 351 6.23 5.92 16.65
CA SER A 351 7.25 5.25 17.46
C SER A 351 7.20 3.71 17.39
N LEU A 352 6.05 3.13 16.99
CA LEU A 352 5.86 1.68 16.87
C LEU A 352 6.26 1.11 15.49
N GLU A 353 6.53 1.95 14.51
CA GLU A 353 6.80 1.49 13.13
C GLU A 353 8.01 0.55 13.03
N GLN A 354 9.07 0.80 13.79
CA GLN A 354 10.24 -0.07 13.79
C GLN A 354 9.91 -1.43 14.41
N GLU A 355 9.06 -1.48 15.44
CA GLU A 355 8.60 -2.76 16.04
C GLU A 355 7.78 -3.58 15.04
N HIS A 356 6.98 -2.93 14.20
CA HIS A 356 6.24 -3.61 13.13
C HIS A 356 7.20 -4.27 12.13
N TRP A 357 8.26 -3.56 11.71
CA TRP A 357 9.29 -4.13 10.84
C TRP A 357 10.08 -5.24 11.53
N ASP A 358 10.47 -5.07 12.79
CA ASP A 358 11.17 -6.09 13.56
C ASP A 358 10.33 -7.36 13.70
N THR A 359 9.02 -7.21 13.92
CA THR A 359 8.07 -8.32 13.97
C THR A 359 7.94 -8.99 12.60
N TYR A 360 7.86 -8.20 11.53
CA TYR A 360 7.77 -8.69 10.16
C TYR A 360 9.00 -9.53 9.79
N VAL A 361 10.18 -8.99 10.06
CA VAL A 361 11.47 -9.68 9.85
C VAL A 361 11.53 -10.97 10.66
N LYS A 362 11.18 -10.94 11.97
CA LYS A 362 11.15 -12.14 12.82
C LYS A 362 10.29 -13.24 12.23
N VAL A 363 9.12 -12.90 11.68
CA VAL A 363 8.24 -13.88 11.04
C VAL A 363 8.88 -14.45 9.78
N ILE A 364 9.47 -13.60 8.93
CA ILE A 364 10.07 -14.04 7.66
C ILE A 364 11.32 -14.91 7.87
N VAL A 365 12.08 -14.70 8.95
CA VAL A 365 13.29 -15.49 9.25
C VAL A 365 13.04 -16.69 10.16
N ALA A 366 11.87 -16.80 10.79
CA ALA A 366 11.52 -17.93 11.67
C ALA A 366 11.48 -19.25 10.90
N ASP A 367 11.94 -20.33 11.54
CA ASP A 367 11.93 -21.70 11.01
C ASP A 367 10.53 -22.31 10.98
#